data_db2459807f2d92f510b2544fe90b0b02
#
_entry.id   db2459807f2d92f510b2544fe90b0b02
#
_cell.length_a   1.000
_cell.length_b   1.000
_cell.length_c   1.000
_cell.angle_alpha   90.00
_cell.angle_beta   90.00
_cell.angle_gamma   90.00
#
_symmetry.space_group_name_H-M   'P 1'
#
loop_
_entity.id
_entity.type
_entity.pdbx_description
1 polymer ?
#
loop_
_entity_poly.entity_id
_entity_poly.type
_entity_poly.pdbx_seq_one_letter_code
_entity_poly.pdbx_strand_id
1 'polypeptide(L)'
;VKCTREPGGSLGAEKIRKLIFAKSKFDNWSPITEALLHISARSDHLEKIVKPNINNGVWVICDRFRDSTIAYQGYGNGLKIKVLEMMQDSIFNKFHADLTIILDMDVNKCLKRIKKRKTGMQKYEKMDISFHKKVRKGFLEIFKKNKKRCVILEADEDENIINDKILKIIN
;
A
#
# COMPACT_ATOMS: atom_id res chain seq x y z
N VAL A 1 -6.27 -2.30 19.64
CA VAL A 1 -5.74 -2.29 18.26
C VAL A 1 -6.56 -1.32 17.42
N LYS A 2 -5.88 -0.46 16.64
CA LYS A 2 -6.50 0.43 15.65
C LYS A 2 -6.28 -0.13 14.25
N CYS A 3 -7.36 -0.51 13.56
CA CYS A 3 -7.32 -0.87 12.14
C CYS A 3 -7.58 0.38 11.28
N THR A 4 -6.78 0.56 10.23
CA THR A 4 -6.86 1.70 9.30
C THR A 4 -6.37 1.30 7.90
N ARG A 5 -6.34 2.24 6.95
CA ARG A 5 -5.90 1.98 5.57
C ARG A 5 -5.35 3.23 4.89
N GLU A 6 -4.56 3.05 3.83
CA GLU A 6 -4.10 4.11 2.94
C GLU A 6 -4.43 3.83 1.45
N PRO A 7 -4.65 4.89 0.66
CA PRO A 7 -4.90 6.27 1.08
C PRO A 7 -6.24 6.38 1.79
N GLY A 8 -6.32 7.14 2.90
CA GLY A 8 -7.53 7.28 3.71
C GLY A 8 -7.22 7.23 5.21
N GLY A 9 -8.21 6.85 6.02
CA GLY A 9 -8.08 6.66 7.45
C GLY A 9 -8.32 7.92 8.30
N SER A 10 -8.08 9.12 7.78
CA SER A 10 -8.44 10.41 8.37
C SER A 10 -9.37 11.19 7.45
N LEU A 11 -10.10 12.18 7.98
CA LEU A 11 -11.05 12.97 7.19
C LEU A 11 -10.39 13.65 5.98
N GLY A 12 -9.18 14.21 6.15
CA GLY A 12 -8.43 14.83 5.07
C GLY A 12 -7.95 13.81 4.04
N ALA A 13 -7.38 12.71 4.52
CA ALA A 13 -6.92 11.63 3.65
C ALA A 13 -8.06 10.97 2.85
N GLU A 14 -9.28 10.85 3.40
CA GLU A 14 -10.44 10.35 2.66
C GLU A 14 -10.89 11.32 1.54
N LYS A 15 -10.76 12.62 1.73
CA LYS A 15 -11.00 13.61 0.66
C LYS A 15 -9.99 13.43 -0.47
N ILE A 16 -8.71 13.29 -0.14
CA ILE A 16 -7.65 13.04 -1.12
C ILE A 16 -7.86 11.68 -1.82
N ARG A 17 -8.26 10.64 -1.08
CA ARG A 17 -8.63 9.35 -1.66
C ARG A 17 -9.70 9.48 -2.73
N LYS A 18 -10.74 10.28 -2.48
CA LYS A 18 -11.79 10.54 -3.48
C LYS A 18 -11.22 11.15 -4.75
N LEU A 19 -10.27 12.09 -4.65
CA LEU A 19 -9.58 12.67 -5.81
C LEU A 19 -8.76 11.63 -6.57
N ILE A 20 -7.97 10.79 -5.88
CA ILE A 20 -7.14 9.76 -6.52
C ILE A 20 -7.99 8.77 -7.33
N PHE A 21 -9.15 8.39 -6.81
CA PHE A 21 -10.02 7.36 -7.39
C PHE A 21 -11.24 7.93 -8.13
N ALA A 22 -11.32 9.24 -8.33
CA ALA A 22 -12.39 9.87 -9.09
C ALA A 22 -12.49 9.28 -10.50
N LYS A 23 -13.72 9.04 -10.96
CA LYS A 23 -14.01 8.53 -12.31
C LYS A 23 -14.24 9.72 -13.25
N SER A 24 -13.22 10.46 -13.61
CA SER A 24 -13.33 11.49 -14.63
C SER A 24 -12.55 11.08 -15.88
N LYS A 25 -13.12 11.35 -17.05
CA LYS A 25 -12.40 11.18 -18.32
C LYS A 25 -11.21 12.16 -18.44
N PHE A 26 -11.18 13.21 -17.64
CA PHE A 26 -10.18 14.28 -17.68
C PHE A 26 -9.13 14.19 -16.55
N ASP A 27 -9.36 13.34 -15.52
CA ASP A 27 -8.49 13.28 -14.34
C ASP A 27 -7.48 12.14 -14.42
N ASN A 28 -6.67 12.13 -15.48
CA ASN A 28 -5.47 11.30 -15.51
C ASN A 28 -4.33 12.08 -14.86
N TRP A 29 -4.17 11.90 -13.56
CA TRP A 29 -3.02 12.45 -12.85
C TRP A 29 -1.72 11.98 -13.48
N SER A 30 -0.75 12.86 -13.64
CA SER A 30 0.62 12.44 -13.97
C SER A 30 1.13 11.51 -12.86
N PRO A 31 2.04 10.55 -13.16
CA PRO A 31 2.56 9.65 -12.14
C PRO A 31 3.12 10.36 -10.91
N ILE A 32 3.78 11.52 -11.10
CA ILE A 32 4.32 12.29 -9.97
C ILE A 32 3.20 12.97 -9.16
N THR A 33 2.19 13.53 -9.81
CA THR A 33 1.03 14.13 -9.12
C THR A 33 0.30 13.08 -8.29
N GLU A 34 0.10 11.88 -8.84
CA GLU A 34 -0.52 10.78 -8.12
C GLU A 34 0.31 10.34 -6.90
N ALA A 35 1.64 10.27 -7.05
CA ALA A 35 2.53 9.97 -5.93
C ALA A 35 2.45 11.04 -4.83
N LEU A 36 2.42 12.32 -5.21
CA LEU A 36 2.25 13.43 -4.26
C LEU A 36 0.92 13.38 -3.53
N LEU A 37 -0.17 13.04 -4.21
CA LEU A 37 -1.48 12.85 -3.57
C LEU A 37 -1.46 11.71 -2.55
N HIS A 38 -0.83 10.58 -2.87
CA HIS A 38 -0.63 9.49 -1.91
C HIS A 38 0.19 9.92 -0.70
N ILE A 39 1.27 10.66 -0.91
CA ILE A 39 2.14 11.17 0.15
C ILE A 39 1.38 12.18 1.02
N SER A 40 0.60 13.08 0.43
CA SER A 40 -0.21 14.05 1.16
C SER A 40 -1.30 13.39 2.01
N ALA A 41 -1.99 12.37 1.46
CA ALA A 41 -2.97 11.59 2.23
C ALA A 41 -2.31 10.89 3.42
N ARG A 42 -1.11 10.31 3.22
CA ARG A 42 -0.33 9.67 4.28
C ARG A 42 0.08 10.66 5.36
N SER A 43 0.48 11.86 5.00
CA SER A 43 0.85 12.90 5.97
C SER A 43 -0.30 13.19 6.94
N ASP A 44 -1.49 13.46 6.41
CA ASP A 44 -2.68 13.72 7.23
C ASP A 44 -3.08 12.49 8.10
N HIS A 45 -2.97 11.29 7.53
CA HIS A 45 -3.26 10.04 8.24
C HIS A 45 -2.27 9.76 9.37
N LEU A 46 -0.96 9.94 9.12
CA LEU A 46 0.07 9.76 10.14
C LEU A 46 -0.14 10.68 11.34
N GLU A 47 -0.33 11.99 11.09
CA GLU A 47 -0.44 12.97 12.16
C GLU A 47 -1.73 12.81 12.97
N LYS A 48 -2.85 12.46 12.32
CA LYS A 48 -4.17 12.45 12.98
C LYS A 48 -4.60 11.09 13.53
N ILE A 49 -4.05 10.01 12.98
CA ILE A 49 -4.49 8.66 13.35
C ILE A 49 -3.33 7.80 13.84
N VAL A 50 -2.27 7.63 13.04
CA VAL A 50 -1.24 6.62 13.36
C VAL A 50 -0.43 7.03 14.58
N LYS A 51 0.22 8.19 14.54
CA LYS A 51 1.09 8.66 15.63
C LYS A 51 0.35 8.80 16.97
N PRO A 52 -0.86 9.42 17.03
CA PRO A 52 -1.59 9.51 18.30
C PRO A 52 -1.92 8.14 18.90
N ASN A 53 -2.30 7.15 18.10
CA ASN A 53 -2.57 5.81 18.60
C ASN A 53 -1.30 5.14 19.13
N ILE A 54 -0.20 5.20 18.38
CA ILE A 54 1.09 4.62 18.81
C ILE A 54 1.57 5.29 20.10
N ASN A 55 1.50 6.61 20.20
CA ASN A 55 1.89 7.35 21.41
C ASN A 55 1.05 6.96 22.64
N ASN A 56 -0.18 6.49 22.42
CA ASN A 56 -1.06 5.97 23.48
C ASN A 56 -0.88 4.45 23.70
N GLY A 57 0.16 3.83 23.18
CA GLY A 57 0.44 2.39 23.32
C GLY A 57 -0.51 1.48 22.53
N VAL A 58 -1.25 2.03 21.56
CA VAL A 58 -2.21 1.26 20.76
C VAL A 58 -1.54 0.75 19.50
N TRP A 59 -1.60 -0.56 19.26
CA TRP A 59 -1.17 -1.18 18.01
C TRP A 59 -1.98 -0.63 16.82
N VAL A 60 -1.29 -0.31 15.73
CA VAL A 60 -1.90 0.17 14.49
C VAL A 60 -1.67 -0.85 13.37
N ILE A 61 -2.76 -1.41 12.83
CA ILE A 61 -2.75 -2.26 11.64
C ILE A 61 -3.24 -1.42 10.46
N CYS A 62 -2.39 -1.24 9.46
CA CYS A 62 -2.70 -0.41 8.31
C CYS A 62 -2.69 -1.23 7.01
N ASP A 63 -3.82 -1.30 6.31
CA ASP A 63 -3.87 -1.83 4.95
C ASP A 63 -3.20 -0.83 4.00
N ARG A 64 -2.03 -1.22 3.47
CA ARG A 64 -1.09 -0.42 2.68
C ARG A 64 -0.40 0.67 3.48
N PHE A 65 0.85 0.96 3.10
CA PHE A 65 1.66 2.03 3.67
C PHE A 65 2.72 2.47 2.65
N ARG A 66 3.84 3.03 3.08
CA ARG A 66 4.96 3.57 2.26
C ARG A 66 5.39 2.64 1.13
N ASP A 67 5.50 1.34 1.43
CA ASP A 67 5.94 0.32 0.47
C ASP A 67 5.01 0.21 -0.74
N SER A 68 3.70 0.44 -0.55
CA SER A 68 2.76 0.49 -1.66
C SER A 68 3.04 1.63 -2.64
N THR A 69 3.46 2.81 -2.17
CA THR A 69 3.85 3.92 -3.06
C THR A 69 5.07 3.55 -3.90
N ILE A 70 6.06 2.90 -3.30
CA ILE A 70 7.24 2.41 -4.03
C ILE A 70 6.83 1.37 -5.08
N ALA A 71 5.98 0.41 -4.71
CA ALA A 71 5.56 -0.65 -5.63
C ALA A 71 4.68 -0.12 -6.78
N TYR A 72 3.67 0.70 -6.48
CA TYR A 72 2.69 1.16 -7.47
C TYR A 72 3.20 2.33 -8.30
N GLN A 73 3.63 3.42 -7.68
CA GLN A 73 4.08 4.63 -8.39
C GLN A 73 5.52 4.47 -8.89
N GLY A 74 6.36 3.74 -8.17
CA GLY A 74 7.73 3.45 -8.59
C GLY A 74 7.78 2.36 -9.65
N TYR A 75 7.66 1.10 -9.25
CA TYR A 75 7.79 -0.03 -10.18
C TYR A 75 6.66 -0.07 -11.20
N GLY A 76 5.40 0.15 -10.79
CA GLY A 76 4.23 0.14 -11.66
C GLY A 76 4.24 1.27 -12.68
N ASN A 77 4.28 2.51 -12.22
CA ASN A 77 4.18 3.73 -13.05
C ASN A 77 5.55 4.27 -13.53
N GLY A 78 6.68 3.66 -13.12
CA GLY A 78 8.00 3.99 -13.64
C GLY A 78 8.68 5.22 -13.02
N LEU A 79 8.21 5.73 -11.88
CA LEU A 79 8.91 6.79 -11.18
C LEU A 79 10.23 6.28 -10.56
N LYS A 80 11.24 7.14 -10.52
CA LYS A 80 12.55 6.81 -9.92
C LYS A 80 12.38 6.49 -8.43
N ILE A 81 12.67 5.24 -8.05
CA ILE A 81 12.51 4.72 -6.68
C ILE A 81 13.24 5.61 -5.67
N LYS A 82 14.51 5.98 -5.95
CA LYS A 82 15.31 6.84 -5.08
C LYS A 82 14.64 8.19 -4.79
N VAL A 83 13.93 8.76 -5.77
CA VAL A 83 13.20 10.02 -5.58
C VAL A 83 12.02 9.81 -4.64
N LEU A 84 11.23 8.75 -4.84
CA LEU A 84 10.10 8.43 -3.96
C LEU A 84 10.54 8.13 -2.52
N GLU A 85 11.63 7.37 -2.35
CA GLU A 85 12.23 7.09 -1.04
C GLU A 85 12.65 8.40 -0.35
N MET A 86 13.43 9.22 -1.05
CA MET A 86 13.92 10.50 -0.52
C MET A 86 12.77 11.45 -0.13
N MET A 87 11.73 11.56 -0.95
CA MET A 87 10.55 12.39 -0.63
C MET A 87 9.86 11.89 0.64
N GLN A 88 9.61 10.59 0.74
CA GLN A 88 8.97 10.00 1.91
C GLN A 88 9.84 10.14 3.17
N ASP A 89 11.15 9.94 3.06
CA ASP A 89 12.08 10.05 4.19
C ASP A 89 12.18 11.48 4.71
N SER A 90 12.21 12.45 3.80
CA SER A 90 12.25 13.87 4.17
C SER A 90 10.98 14.34 4.85
N ILE A 91 9.79 13.89 4.35
CA ILE A 91 8.50 14.34 4.87
C ILE A 91 8.16 13.61 6.19
N PHE A 92 8.46 12.32 6.28
CA PHE A 92 8.03 11.48 7.40
C PHE A 92 9.14 11.17 8.41
N ASN A 93 10.27 11.87 8.33
CA ASN A 93 11.43 11.67 9.22
C ASN A 93 11.80 10.18 9.35
N LYS A 94 11.88 9.48 8.21
CA LYS A 94 12.16 8.03 8.11
C LYS A 94 11.19 7.13 8.90
N PHE A 95 9.99 7.61 9.20
CA PHE A 95 8.97 6.80 9.87
C PHE A 95 8.58 5.61 8.99
N HIS A 96 8.74 4.40 9.50
CA HIS A 96 8.41 3.13 8.84
C HIS A 96 7.47 2.30 9.71
N ALA A 97 6.81 1.31 9.11
CA ALA A 97 6.15 0.26 9.85
C ALA A 97 7.21 -0.67 10.47
N ASP A 98 7.00 -1.10 11.71
CA ASP A 98 7.87 -2.06 12.40
C ASP A 98 7.83 -3.42 11.71
N LEU A 99 6.66 -3.82 11.23
CA LEU A 99 6.44 -5.04 10.46
C LEU A 99 5.59 -4.75 9.23
N THR A 100 6.02 -5.29 8.08
CA THR A 100 5.24 -5.30 6.84
C THR A 100 5.01 -6.73 6.39
N ILE A 101 3.76 -7.16 6.33
CA ILE A 101 3.38 -8.44 5.78
C ILE A 101 2.99 -8.24 4.31
N ILE A 102 3.70 -8.92 3.42
CA ILE A 102 3.45 -8.91 1.99
C ILE A 102 2.72 -10.20 1.63
N LEU A 103 1.47 -10.07 1.21
CA LEU A 103 0.67 -11.18 0.71
C LEU A 103 0.96 -11.37 -0.78
N ASP A 104 1.80 -12.35 -1.11
CA ASP A 104 2.18 -12.62 -2.51
C ASP A 104 1.25 -13.63 -3.16
N MET A 105 0.94 -13.39 -4.43
CA MET A 105 0.14 -14.30 -5.26
C MET A 105 0.55 -14.17 -6.72
N ASP A 106 0.40 -15.25 -7.49
CA ASP A 106 0.54 -15.17 -8.95
C ASP A 106 -0.44 -14.16 -9.55
N VAL A 107 0.07 -13.32 -10.47
CA VAL A 107 -0.69 -12.21 -11.06
C VAL A 107 -1.95 -12.71 -11.77
N ASN A 108 -1.88 -13.83 -12.49
CA ASN A 108 -3.05 -14.37 -13.21
C ASN A 108 -4.12 -14.85 -12.23
N LYS A 109 -3.71 -15.51 -11.12
CA LYS A 109 -4.62 -15.93 -10.05
C LYS A 109 -5.27 -14.72 -9.39
N CYS A 110 -4.49 -13.69 -9.07
CA CYS A 110 -4.97 -12.43 -8.52
C CYS A 110 -6.03 -11.77 -9.42
N LEU A 111 -5.75 -11.63 -10.73
CA LEU A 111 -6.68 -11.04 -11.69
C LEU A 111 -7.96 -11.89 -11.85
N LYS A 112 -7.85 -13.22 -11.82
CA LYS A 112 -9.05 -14.10 -11.81
C LYS A 112 -9.89 -13.87 -10.55
N ARG A 113 -9.26 -13.72 -9.37
CA ARG A 113 -9.94 -13.44 -8.09
C ARG A 113 -10.66 -12.08 -8.13
N ILE A 114 -10.01 -11.04 -8.66
CA ILE A 114 -10.62 -9.71 -8.84
C ILE A 114 -11.86 -9.77 -9.74
N LYS A 115 -11.78 -10.48 -10.88
CA LYS A 115 -12.92 -10.63 -11.81
C LYS A 115 -14.13 -11.34 -11.20
N LYS A 116 -13.92 -12.26 -10.26
CA LYS A 116 -15.00 -12.99 -9.56
C LYS A 116 -15.68 -12.12 -8.49
N ARG A 117 -15.07 -11.04 -8.06
CA ARG A 117 -15.60 -10.16 -7.02
C ARG A 117 -16.80 -9.36 -7.58
N LYS A 118 -17.91 -9.33 -6.83
CA LYS A 118 -19.14 -8.59 -7.22
C LYS A 118 -18.97 -7.06 -7.16
N THR A 119 -17.99 -6.57 -6.42
CA THR A 119 -17.67 -5.13 -6.36
C THR A 119 -16.89 -4.72 -7.61
N GLY A 120 -17.29 -3.63 -8.26
CA GLY A 120 -16.63 -3.15 -9.48
C GLY A 120 -15.12 -2.94 -9.32
N MET A 121 -14.37 -3.09 -10.41
CA MET A 121 -12.91 -2.93 -10.44
C MET A 121 -12.48 -1.50 -10.10
N GLN A 122 -11.53 -1.37 -9.18
CA GLN A 122 -10.92 -0.09 -8.83
C GLN A 122 -9.89 0.34 -9.87
N LYS A 123 -9.41 1.61 -9.79
CA LYS A 123 -8.48 2.24 -10.74
C LYS A 123 -7.31 1.31 -11.12
N TYR A 124 -6.54 0.85 -10.14
CA TYR A 124 -5.36 0.02 -10.41
C TYR A 124 -5.68 -1.39 -10.88
N GLU A 125 -6.83 -1.93 -10.49
CA GLU A 125 -7.28 -3.27 -10.91
C GLU A 125 -7.62 -3.34 -12.39
N LYS A 126 -7.84 -2.19 -13.04
CA LYS A 126 -8.09 -2.06 -14.48
C LYS A 126 -6.82 -1.98 -15.31
N MET A 127 -5.66 -1.82 -14.65
CA MET A 127 -4.38 -1.77 -15.35
C MET A 127 -4.06 -3.13 -15.99
N ASP A 128 -3.19 -3.11 -16.99
CA ASP A 128 -2.78 -4.31 -17.70
C ASP A 128 -1.96 -5.28 -16.83
N ILE A 129 -1.80 -6.50 -17.31
CA ILE A 129 -1.05 -7.55 -16.62
C ILE A 129 0.43 -7.17 -16.43
N SER A 130 1.01 -6.37 -17.33
CA SER A 130 2.39 -5.90 -17.26
C SER A 130 2.58 -4.99 -16.04
N PHE A 131 1.62 -4.08 -15.80
CA PHE A 131 1.60 -3.24 -14.61
C PHE A 131 1.58 -4.08 -13.33
N HIS A 132 0.68 -5.06 -13.23
CA HIS A 132 0.58 -5.92 -12.05
C HIS A 132 1.85 -6.75 -11.81
N LYS A 133 2.49 -7.25 -12.87
CA LYS A 133 3.79 -7.94 -12.78
C LYS A 133 4.89 -7.02 -12.25
N LYS A 134 4.92 -5.75 -12.70
CA LYS A 134 5.87 -4.75 -12.20
C LYS A 134 5.62 -4.42 -10.72
N VAL A 135 4.37 -4.24 -10.31
CA VAL A 135 4.00 -3.98 -8.92
C VAL A 135 4.41 -5.17 -8.02
N ARG A 136 4.09 -6.41 -8.41
CA ARG A 136 4.53 -7.61 -7.68
C ARG A 136 6.06 -7.66 -7.56
N LYS A 137 6.77 -7.44 -8.66
CA LYS A 137 8.24 -7.33 -8.64
C LYS A 137 8.71 -6.28 -7.64
N GLY A 138 8.03 -5.13 -7.60
CA GLY A 138 8.33 -4.06 -6.64
C GLY A 138 8.24 -4.53 -5.20
N PHE A 139 7.18 -5.21 -4.80
CA PHE A 139 7.05 -5.76 -3.45
C PHE A 139 8.13 -6.81 -3.12
N LEU A 140 8.45 -7.69 -4.07
CA LEU A 140 9.52 -8.68 -3.89
C LEU A 140 10.90 -8.02 -3.72
N GLU A 141 11.19 -6.95 -4.46
CA GLU A 141 12.45 -6.19 -4.30
C GLU A 141 12.49 -5.43 -2.96
N ILE A 142 11.35 -4.88 -2.50
CA ILE A 142 11.22 -4.26 -1.18
C ILE A 142 11.53 -5.28 -0.07
N PHE A 143 10.95 -6.47 -0.16
CA PHE A 143 11.23 -7.56 0.78
C PHE A 143 12.72 -7.91 0.81
N LYS A 144 13.35 -8.12 -0.35
CA LYS A 144 14.78 -8.46 -0.43
C LYS A 144 15.67 -7.44 0.29
N LYS A 145 15.34 -6.14 0.16
CA LYS A 145 16.08 -5.03 0.78
C LYS A 145 15.77 -4.84 2.26
N ASN A 146 14.63 -5.33 2.74
CA ASN A 146 14.12 -5.03 4.08
C ASN A 146 13.70 -6.28 4.86
N LYS A 147 14.49 -7.36 4.79
CA LYS A 147 14.19 -8.65 5.44
C LYS A 147 13.96 -8.57 6.94
N LYS A 148 14.51 -7.56 7.61
CA LYS A 148 14.34 -7.37 9.07
C LYS A 148 12.90 -6.93 9.45
N ARG A 149 12.21 -6.21 8.58
CA ARG A 149 10.86 -5.68 8.84
C ARG A 149 9.79 -6.23 7.88
N CYS A 150 10.16 -6.93 6.84
CA CYS A 150 9.22 -7.47 5.85
C CYS A 150 9.18 -9.00 5.91
N VAL A 151 7.98 -9.54 5.84
CA VAL A 151 7.72 -10.98 5.70
C VAL A 151 6.82 -11.19 4.49
N ILE A 152 7.06 -12.27 3.73
CA ILE A 152 6.18 -12.70 2.64
C ILE A 152 5.37 -13.91 3.10
N LEU A 153 4.06 -13.87 2.83
CA LEU A 153 3.15 -15.00 2.95
C LEU A 153 2.48 -15.26 1.62
N GLU A 154 2.30 -16.53 1.28
CA GLU A 154 1.49 -16.93 0.14
C GLU A 154 0.01 -16.61 0.38
N ALA A 155 -0.62 -15.86 -0.54
CA ALA A 155 -2.01 -15.44 -0.45
C ALA A 155 -2.98 -16.35 -1.24
N ASP A 156 -2.49 -17.49 -1.72
CA ASP A 156 -3.27 -18.50 -2.44
C ASP A 156 -3.84 -19.58 -1.49
N GLU A 157 -3.61 -19.42 -0.20
CA GLU A 157 -4.10 -20.29 0.86
C GLU A 157 -5.45 -19.79 1.43
N ASP A 158 -6.09 -20.64 2.26
CA ASP A 158 -7.28 -20.23 3.01
C ASP A 158 -7.01 -19.05 3.94
N GLU A 159 -7.97 -18.16 4.09
CA GLU A 159 -7.82 -16.93 4.91
C GLU A 159 -7.50 -17.25 6.38
N ASN A 160 -8.03 -18.34 6.94
CA ASN A 160 -7.74 -18.76 8.31
C ASN A 160 -6.30 -19.23 8.47
N ILE A 161 -5.78 -19.97 7.48
CA ILE A 161 -4.37 -20.41 7.48
C ILE A 161 -3.43 -19.20 7.41
N ILE A 162 -3.74 -18.23 6.56
CA ILE A 162 -2.97 -16.99 6.46
C ILE A 162 -3.02 -16.22 7.79
N ASN A 163 -4.20 -16.12 8.40
CA ASN A 163 -4.38 -15.47 9.69
C ASN A 163 -3.55 -16.13 10.79
N ASP A 164 -3.55 -17.45 10.89
CA ASP A 164 -2.76 -18.21 11.86
C ASP A 164 -1.24 -17.98 11.66
N LYS A 165 -0.78 -17.91 10.41
CA LYS A 165 0.60 -17.57 10.08
C LYS A 165 0.94 -16.16 10.54
N ILE A 166 0.04 -15.18 10.32
CA ILE A 166 0.23 -13.80 10.78
C ILE A 166 0.32 -13.76 12.30
N LEU A 167 -0.58 -14.42 13.02
CA LEU A 167 -0.56 -14.45 14.48
C LEU A 167 0.75 -15.03 15.03
N LYS A 168 1.32 -16.05 14.39
CA LYS A 168 2.63 -16.63 14.78
C LYS A 168 3.81 -15.68 14.54
N ILE A 169 3.68 -14.70 13.66
CA ILE A 169 4.74 -13.72 13.36
C ILE A 169 4.74 -12.58 14.38
N ILE A 170 3.57 -12.22 14.90
CA ILE A 170 3.41 -11.06 15.81
C ILE A 170 3.44 -11.43 17.29
N ASN A 171 3.33 -12.72 17.64
CA ASN A 171 3.53 -13.26 18.99
C ASN A 171 4.97 -13.69 19.22
#